data_1d56ffb0940442a050bc727944bcd2e9
#
_entry.id   1d56ffb0940442a050bc727944bcd2e9
#
_cell.length_a   1.000
_cell.length_b   1.000
_cell.length_c   1.000
_cell.angle_alpha   90.00
_cell.angle_beta   90.00
_cell.angle_gamma   90.00
#
_symmetry.space_group_name_H-M   'P 1'
#
loop_
_entity.id
_entity.type
_entity.pdbx_description
1 polymer ?
#
loop_
_entity_poly.entity_id
_entity_poly.type
_entity_poly.pdbx_seq_one_letter_code
_entity_poly.pdbx_strand_id
1 'polypeptide(L)'
;KKLCETKNLNSKTFMKPEEFRKVIDLSDEYNRFIRVLERGSGEKTFLRVYEDNQKHPHEREVSAAMKRLVMDLPKVGFVQGHGMRDIWKTGDLDYYNFAHNKVFRYSLLNQGFDVTALTLDQEIPEDVNVLVIAEMKAPFSEEELGRLNRYIERGGNLLIAGDAERQEVMNPVVAPFGVKFLPGRLVQEGEHVANLIVGNVTRESCNLNYMFRDMFHVYSVTMPDAVALECDTTKGFTVTPLLVTKNKGSWIEYKTTDFVDDK
;
A
#
# COMPACT_ATOMS: atom_id res chain seq x y z
N LYS A 1 -17.39 -30.10 26.00
CA LYS A 1 -16.74 -31.05 26.95
C LYS A 1 -15.86 -32.04 26.19
N LYS A 2 -16.43 -32.94 25.35
CA LYS A 2 -15.68 -34.00 24.64
C LYS A 2 -14.39 -33.51 23.92
N LEU A 3 -14.43 -32.36 23.25
CA LEU A 3 -13.23 -31.76 22.62
C LEU A 3 -12.18 -31.36 23.66
N CYS A 4 -12.59 -30.77 24.77
CA CYS A 4 -11.68 -30.39 25.85
C CYS A 4 -11.01 -31.62 26.46
N GLU A 5 -11.73 -32.68 26.69
CA GLU A 5 -11.19 -33.96 27.20
C GLU A 5 -10.18 -34.56 26.21
N THR A 6 -10.51 -34.60 24.90
CA THR A 6 -9.64 -35.13 23.85
C THR A 6 -8.35 -34.31 23.68
N LYS A 7 -8.39 -33.01 23.95
CA LYS A 7 -7.26 -32.07 23.81
C LYS A 7 -6.58 -31.70 25.13
N ASN A 8 -6.98 -32.36 26.21
CA ASN A 8 -6.48 -32.08 27.58
C ASN A 8 -6.63 -30.60 27.99
N LEU A 9 -7.78 -30.00 27.64
CA LEU A 9 -8.10 -28.61 27.94
C LEU A 9 -9.08 -28.53 29.11
N ASN A 10 -8.89 -27.56 29.99
CA ASN A 10 -9.85 -27.31 31.06
C ASN A 10 -11.08 -26.56 30.51
N SER A 11 -12.22 -27.21 30.46
CA SER A 11 -13.47 -26.61 29.95
C SER A 11 -13.94 -25.38 30.74
N LYS A 12 -13.48 -25.19 31.97
CA LYS A 12 -13.84 -24.04 32.83
C LYS A 12 -13.13 -22.76 32.42
N THR A 13 -12.07 -22.86 31.62
CA THR A 13 -11.35 -21.67 31.10
C THR A 13 -12.03 -21.04 29.88
N PHE A 14 -13.07 -21.68 29.34
CA PHE A 14 -13.81 -21.18 28.20
C PHE A 14 -15.08 -20.45 28.66
N MET A 15 -15.22 -19.20 28.24
CA MET A 15 -16.46 -18.46 28.45
C MET A 15 -17.56 -19.00 27.56
N LYS A 16 -18.81 -18.89 27.99
CA LYS A 16 -19.96 -19.10 27.12
C LYS A 16 -20.06 -17.96 26.11
N PRO A 17 -20.59 -18.19 24.90
CA PRO A 17 -20.71 -17.14 23.89
C PRO A 17 -21.43 -15.88 24.38
N GLU A 18 -22.42 -16.01 25.21
CA GLU A 18 -23.20 -14.90 25.79
C GLU A 18 -22.39 -14.07 26.80
N GLU A 19 -21.55 -14.73 27.58
CA GLU A 19 -20.61 -14.08 28.51
C GLU A 19 -19.46 -13.39 27.75
N PHE A 20 -18.94 -14.07 26.73
CA PHE A 20 -17.88 -13.56 25.88
C PHE A 20 -18.29 -12.28 25.15
N ARG A 21 -19.49 -12.23 24.55
CA ARG A 21 -20.01 -11.05 23.86
C ARG A 21 -20.20 -9.82 24.76
N LYS A 22 -20.30 -10.01 26.08
CA LYS A 22 -20.33 -8.89 27.04
C LYS A 22 -18.95 -8.31 27.31
N VAL A 23 -17.89 -9.08 27.05
CA VAL A 23 -16.51 -8.67 27.30
C VAL A 23 -15.92 -8.02 26.06
N ILE A 24 -16.24 -8.54 24.87
CA ILE A 24 -15.69 -8.07 23.61
C ILE A 24 -16.63 -8.38 22.44
N ASP A 25 -16.80 -7.41 21.55
CA ASP A 25 -17.48 -7.61 20.27
C ASP A 25 -16.43 -7.92 19.19
N LEU A 26 -16.61 -9.03 18.49
CA LEU A 26 -15.80 -9.46 17.36
C LEU A 26 -16.54 -9.41 16.03
N SER A 27 -17.69 -8.76 15.95
CA SER A 27 -18.45 -8.63 14.70
C SER A 27 -17.60 -8.00 13.61
N ASP A 28 -16.90 -6.92 13.92
CA ASP A 28 -15.98 -6.23 13.01
C ASP A 28 -14.74 -7.04 12.65
N GLU A 29 -14.42 -8.06 13.43
CA GLU A 29 -13.33 -9.00 13.16
C GLU A 29 -13.82 -10.31 12.50
N TYR A 30 -14.99 -10.27 11.87
CA TYR A 30 -15.65 -11.42 11.22
C TYR A 30 -15.87 -12.62 12.14
N ASN A 31 -15.98 -12.40 13.45
CA ASN A 31 -16.07 -13.42 14.49
C ASN A 31 -14.95 -14.49 14.41
N ARG A 32 -13.75 -14.08 13.95
CA ARG A 32 -12.58 -14.96 13.83
C ARG A 32 -11.85 -15.09 15.14
N PHE A 33 -11.00 -16.11 15.23
CA PHE A 33 -10.05 -16.23 16.33
C PHE A 33 -8.98 -15.12 16.22
N ILE A 34 -8.87 -14.33 17.28
CA ILE A 34 -7.86 -13.28 17.41
C ILE A 34 -7.27 -13.31 18.82
N ARG A 35 -6.16 -12.60 19.00
CA ARG A 35 -5.61 -12.29 20.32
C ARG A 35 -6.00 -10.86 20.68
N VAL A 36 -6.30 -10.63 21.95
CA VAL A 36 -6.57 -9.28 22.46
C VAL A 36 -5.38 -8.86 23.31
N LEU A 37 -4.85 -7.68 23.02
CA LEU A 37 -3.91 -7.00 23.90
C LEU A 37 -4.72 -5.94 24.69
N GLU A 38 -4.52 -5.92 25.99
CA GLU A 38 -5.16 -4.98 26.90
C GLU A 38 -4.11 -4.24 27.70
N ARG A 39 -4.23 -2.92 27.76
CA ARG A 39 -3.42 -2.05 28.61
C ARG A 39 -4.01 -2.00 30.02
N GLY A 40 -3.19 -1.69 31.01
CA GLY A 40 -3.66 -1.54 32.39
C GLY A 40 -4.76 -0.49 32.62
N SER A 41 -4.91 0.46 31.72
CA SER A 41 -6.01 1.44 31.67
C SER A 41 -7.33 0.89 31.07
N GLY A 42 -7.31 -0.31 30.49
CA GLY A 42 -8.50 -0.98 29.92
C GLY A 42 -8.65 -0.84 28.41
N GLU A 43 -7.79 -0.05 27.72
CA GLU A 43 -7.80 0.01 26.27
C GLU A 43 -7.41 -1.33 25.67
N LYS A 44 -8.08 -1.71 24.59
CA LYS A 44 -7.89 -3.00 23.91
C LYS A 44 -7.57 -2.81 22.44
N THR A 45 -6.76 -3.70 21.92
CA THR A 45 -6.51 -3.85 20.49
C THR A 45 -6.40 -5.31 20.08
N PHE A 46 -6.43 -5.55 18.79
CA PHE A 46 -6.42 -6.89 18.24
C PHE A 46 -5.05 -7.22 17.63
N LEU A 47 -4.53 -8.39 18.00
CA LEU A 47 -3.41 -9.03 17.31
C LEU A 47 -3.97 -10.21 16.52
N ARG A 48 -4.14 -9.99 15.23
CA ARG A 48 -4.87 -10.88 14.33
C ARG A 48 -4.10 -12.15 13.99
N VAL A 49 -4.85 -13.15 13.52
CA VAL A 49 -4.30 -14.36 12.89
C VAL A 49 -4.60 -14.25 11.38
N TYR A 50 -3.59 -14.43 10.57
CA TYR A 50 -3.65 -14.20 9.14
C TYR A 50 -3.89 -15.48 8.34
N GLU A 51 -4.37 -15.33 7.11
CA GLU A 51 -4.60 -16.43 6.18
C GLU A 51 -3.32 -16.78 5.40
N ASP A 52 -2.27 -17.09 6.14
CA ASP A 52 -1.00 -17.55 5.59
C ASP A 52 -0.50 -18.79 6.35
N ASN A 53 0.65 -19.32 5.94
CA ASN A 53 1.25 -20.48 6.59
C ASN A 53 1.89 -20.16 7.95
N GLN A 54 1.97 -18.90 8.34
CA GLN A 54 2.59 -18.45 9.58
C GLN A 54 1.53 -18.21 10.65
N LYS A 55 1.45 -19.13 11.60
CA LYS A 55 0.41 -19.10 12.66
C LYS A 55 0.74 -18.14 13.81
N HIS A 56 1.95 -17.59 13.83
CA HIS A 56 2.41 -16.65 14.85
C HIS A 56 2.58 -15.26 14.28
N PRO A 57 2.31 -14.20 15.05
CA PRO A 57 2.62 -12.84 14.65
C PRO A 57 4.12 -12.62 14.64
N HIS A 58 4.60 -11.79 13.73
CA HIS A 58 5.95 -11.30 13.72
C HIS A 58 6.08 -10.09 14.63
N GLU A 59 7.31 -9.68 14.92
CA GLU A 59 7.60 -8.49 15.73
C GLU A 59 6.89 -7.24 15.21
N ARG A 60 6.80 -7.06 13.89
CA ARG A 60 6.14 -5.90 13.29
C ARG A 60 4.64 -5.83 13.61
N GLU A 61 3.92 -6.97 13.57
CA GLU A 61 2.49 -7.00 13.89
C GLU A 61 2.25 -6.81 15.39
N VAL A 62 3.11 -7.37 16.23
CA VAL A 62 3.09 -7.14 17.68
C VAL A 62 3.36 -5.66 17.97
N SER A 63 4.38 -5.08 17.36
CA SER A 63 4.72 -3.66 17.52
C SER A 63 3.60 -2.74 17.03
N ALA A 64 2.97 -3.07 15.89
CA ALA A 64 1.82 -2.32 15.36
C ALA A 64 0.64 -2.36 16.34
N ALA A 65 0.32 -3.53 16.90
CA ALA A 65 -0.74 -3.66 17.88
C ALA A 65 -0.42 -2.91 19.18
N MET A 66 0.82 -2.97 19.65
CA MET A 66 1.26 -2.22 20.84
C MET A 66 1.21 -0.71 20.61
N LYS A 67 1.66 -0.22 19.46
CA LYS A 67 1.56 1.21 19.11
C LYS A 67 0.11 1.70 19.15
N ARG A 68 -0.82 0.94 18.61
CA ARG A 68 -2.26 1.27 18.61
C ARG A 68 -2.84 1.45 20.02
N LEU A 69 -2.23 0.85 21.04
CA LEU A 69 -2.64 1.03 22.45
C LEU A 69 -2.09 2.30 23.11
N VAL A 70 -1.04 2.90 22.55
CA VAL A 70 -0.30 3.95 23.26
C VAL A 70 -0.19 5.27 22.50
N MET A 71 -0.55 5.29 21.22
CA MET A 71 -0.46 6.49 20.38
C MET A 71 -1.45 6.42 19.21
N ASP A 72 -1.77 7.58 18.66
CA ASP A 72 -2.49 7.68 17.39
C ASP A 72 -1.58 7.18 16.26
N LEU A 73 -2.15 6.32 15.41
CA LEU A 73 -1.40 5.76 14.30
C LEU A 73 -1.37 6.72 13.11
N PRO A 74 -0.29 6.69 12.31
CA PRO A 74 -0.28 7.43 11.05
C PRO A 74 -1.46 7.04 10.17
N LYS A 75 -2.17 8.03 9.64
CA LYS A 75 -3.36 7.84 8.81
C LYS A 75 -3.01 7.96 7.33
N VAL A 76 -3.40 6.95 6.56
CA VAL A 76 -3.27 6.91 5.10
C VAL A 76 -4.64 7.18 4.48
N GLY A 77 -4.75 8.29 3.76
CA GLY A 77 -5.94 8.68 3.01
C GLY A 77 -5.84 8.21 1.56
N PHE A 78 -6.84 7.48 1.09
CA PHE A 78 -6.96 7.09 -0.31
C PHE A 78 -7.94 8.01 -1.01
N VAL A 79 -7.48 8.71 -2.03
CA VAL A 79 -8.35 9.56 -2.84
C VAL A 79 -9.31 8.68 -3.65
N GLN A 80 -10.57 9.02 -3.59
CA GLN A 80 -11.65 8.34 -4.32
C GLN A 80 -12.23 9.29 -5.37
N GLY A 81 -12.95 8.75 -6.32
CA GLY A 81 -13.44 9.48 -7.49
C GLY A 81 -12.49 9.38 -8.67
N HIS A 82 -12.75 10.11 -9.74
CA HIS A 82 -11.94 10.18 -10.98
C HIS A 82 -11.61 8.80 -11.59
N GLY A 83 -12.40 7.76 -11.27
CA GLY A 83 -12.17 6.38 -11.71
C GLY A 83 -10.98 5.69 -11.06
N MET A 84 -10.49 6.22 -9.94
CA MET A 84 -9.41 5.63 -9.15
C MET A 84 -9.79 4.30 -8.52
N ARG A 85 -8.79 3.59 -8.03
CA ARG A 85 -8.94 2.33 -7.30
C ARG A 85 -9.68 2.53 -5.99
N ASP A 86 -10.50 1.54 -5.63
CA ASP A 86 -11.36 1.59 -4.45
C ASP A 86 -10.80 0.70 -3.34
N ILE A 87 -10.71 1.25 -2.14
CA ILE A 87 -10.21 0.52 -0.96
C ILE A 87 -11.22 -0.48 -0.38
N TRP A 88 -12.48 -0.40 -0.79
CA TRP A 88 -13.55 -1.27 -0.29
C TRP A 88 -13.82 -2.47 -1.21
N LYS A 89 -13.27 -2.46 -2.42
CA LYS A 89 -13.44 -3.52 -3.40
C LYS A 89 -12.28 -4.50 -3.39
N THR A 90 -12.63 -5.75 -3.65
CA THR A 90 -11.69 -6.86 -3.81
C THR A 90 -11.60 -7.22 -5.29
N GLY A 91 -10.42 -7.10 -5.86
CA GLY A 91 -10.14 -7.42 -7.26
C GLY A 91 -8.69 -7.09 -7.58
N ASP A 92 -8.25 -7.43 -8.78
CA ASP A 92 -6.86 -7.20 -9.21
C ASP A 92 -6.52 -5.71 -9.31
N LEU A 93 -7.55 -4.86 -9.49
CA LEU A 93 -7.41 -3.42 -9.65
C LEU A 93 -7.88 -2.62 -8.43
N ASP A 94 -8.15 -3.26 -7.30
CA ASP A 94 -8.68 -2.60 -6.11
C ASP A 94 -7.73 -2.73 -4.91
N TYR A 95 -7.89 -1.87 -3.92
CA TYR A 95 -6.93 -1.75 -2.82
C TYR A 95 -7.40 -2.33 -1.49
N TYR A 96 -8.48 -3.12 -1.45
CA TYR A 96 -8.95 -3.73 -0.22
C TYR A 96 -7.85 -4.50 0.52
N ASN A 97 -7.15 -5.37 -0.18
CA ASN A 97 -6.08 -6.19 0.42
C ASN A 97 -4.92 -5.33 0.92
N PHE A 98 -4.51 -4.33 0.16
CA PHE A 98 -3.42 -3.44 0.55
C PHE A 98 -3.83 -2.53 1.72
N ALA A 99 -5.05 -1.99 1.70
CA ALA A 99 -5.50 -0.98 2.65
C ALA A 99 -5.87 -1.58 4.01
N HIS A 100 -6.92 -2.40 4.07
CA HIS A 100 -7.54 -2.74 5.35
C HIS A 100 -8.03 -4.19 5.48
N ASN A 101 -7.58 -5.09 4.62
CA ASN A 101 -7.92 -6.49 4.77
C ASN A 101 -7.35 -7.05 6.08
N LYS A 102 -8.24 -7.37 7.02
CA LYS A 102 -7.88 -7.82 8.37
C LYS A 102 -7.20 -9.19 8.39
N VAL A 103 -7.35 -10.00 7.36
CA VAL A 103 -6.77 -11.34 7.28
C VAL A 103 -5.51 -11.41 6.41
N PHE A 104 -5.19 -10.33 5.72
CA PHE A 104 -3.95 -10.19 4.96
C PHE A 104 -2.87 -9.52 5.83
N ARG A 105 -1.82 -10.26 6.14
CA ARG A 105 -0.74 -9.80 7.05
C ARG A 105 -0.17 -8.44 6.69
N TYR A 106 0.02 -8.20 5.40
CA TYR A 106 0.71 -7.01 4.89
C TYR A 106 -0.23 -5.82 4.58
N SER A 107 -1.52 -5.90 4.94
CA SER A 107 -2.38 -4.72 4.84
C SER A 107 -1.88 -3.60 5.75
N LEU A 108 -2.06 -2.35 5.35
CA LEU A 108 -1.66 -1.17 6.13
C LEU A 108 -2.23 -1.20 7.54
N LEU A 109 -3.50 -1.62 7.68
CA LEU A 109 -4.16 -1.78 8.98
C LEU A 109 -3.37 -2.71 9.93
N ASN A 110 -2.82 -3.81 9.41
CA ASN A 110 -2.06 -4.78 10.19
C ASN A 110 -0.60 -4.37 10.39
N GLN A 111 -0.12 -3.39 9.62
CA GLN A 111 1.23 -2.84 9.71
C GLN A 111 1.30 -1.55 10.54
N GLY A 112 0.24 -1.19 11.23
CA GLY A 112 0.23 -0.06 12.18
C GLY A 112 -0.10 1.28 11.55
N PHE A 113 -0.96 1.29 10.54
CA PHE A 113 -1.55 2.49 9.95
C PHE A 113 -3.07 2.48 10.14
N ASP A 114 -3.66 3.66 10.24
CA ASP A 114 -5.08 3.84 10.02
C ASP A 114 -5.33 4.20 8.56
N VAL A 115 -6.48 3.79 8.04
CA VAL A 115 -6.83 3.95 6.62
C VAL A 115 -8.19 4.62 6.49
N THR A 116 -8.27 5.60 5.61
CA THR A 116 -9.53 6.28 5.28
C THR A 116 -9.65 6.51 3.78
N ALA A 117 -10.89 6.53 3.29
CA ALA A 117 -11.21 7.03 1.96
C ALA A 117 -11.60 8.51 2.07
N LEU A 118 -11.20 9.32 1.10
CA LEU A 118 -11.56 10.73 1.02
C LEU A 118 -11.68 11.17 -0.45
N THR A 119 -12.34 12.27 -0.66
CA THR A 119 -12.42 12.95 -1.96
C THR A 119 -11.72 14.31 -1.87
N LEU A 120 -11.36 14.90 -3.00
CA LEU A 120 -10.77 16.24 -3.05
C LEU A 120 -11.80 17.35 -3.25
N ASP A 121 -13.09 17.08 -3.14
CA ASP A 121 -14.15 18.07 -3.09
C ASP A 121 -14.17 18.88 -1.78
N GLN A 122 -13.45 18.40 -0.75
CA GLN A 122 -13.24 19.07 0.52
C GLN A 122 -11.74 19.16 0.85
N GLU A 123 -11.40 20.00 1.85
CA GLU A 123 -10.03 20.06 2.34
C GLU A 123 -9.58 18.70 2.91
N ILE A 124 -8.33 18.34 2.63
CA ILE A 124 -7.74 17.11 3.17
C ILE A 124 -7.56 17.27 4.67
N PRO A 125 -8.10 16.37 5.51
CA PRO A 125 -7.99 16.47 6.97
C PRO A 125 -6.54 16.58 7.45
N GLU A 126 -6.32 17.33 8.52
CA GLU A 126 -4.96 17.57 9.04
C GLU A 126 -4.29 16.30 9.59
N ASP A 127 -5.09 15.33 10.03
CA ASP A 127 -4.63 14.06 10.57
C ASP A 127 -4.25 13.03 9.49
N VAL A 128 -4.43 13.36 8.20
CA VAL A 128 -3.93 12.52 7.09
C VAL A 128 -2.45 12.76 6.90
N ASN A 129 -1.64 11.74 7.17
CA ASN A 129 -0.18 11.79 7.09
C ASN A 129 0.38 11.40 5.72
N VAL A 130 -0.32 10.49 5.01
CA VAL A 130 0.02 10.04 3.66
C VAL A 130 -1.22 10.05 2.81
N LEU A 131 -1.14 10.62 1.61
CA LEU A 131 -2.22 10.60 0.63
C LEU A 131 -1.85 9.68 -0.53
N VAL A 132 -2.74 8.75 -0.85
CA VAL A 132 -2.60 7.83 -1.99
C VAL A 132 -3.46 8.30 -3.15
N ILE A 133 -2.84 8.53 -4.30
CA ILE A 133 -3.47 8.86 -5.57
C ILE A 133 -3.10 7.75 -6.56
N ALA A 134 -4.09 6.97 -7.00
CA ALA A 134 -3.81 5.78 -7.79
C ALA A 134 -4.69 5.69 -9.02
N GLU A 135 -4.02 5.66 -10.17
CA GLU A 135 -4.60 5.34 -11.48
C GLU A 135 -5.82 6.18 -11.84
N MET A 136 -5.67 7.49 -11.78
CA MET A 136 -6.72 8.43 -12.22
C MET A 136 -7.11 8.20 -13.68
N LYS A 137 -8.41 8.15 -13.95
CA LYS A 137 -8.98 8.06 -15.31
C LYS A 137 -9.54 9.38 -15.81
N ALA A 138 -9.71 10.34 -14.92
CA ALA A 138 -10.12 11.70 -15.25
C ALA A 138 -9.26 12.71 -14.46
N PRO A 139 -8.94 13.88 -15.01
CA PRO A 139 -8.11 14.88 -14.35
C PRO A 139 -8.80 15.48 -13.12
N PHE A 140 -8.02 15.96 -12.18
CA PHE A 140 -8.49 16.84 -11.12
C PHE A 140 -8.89 18.20 -11.69
N SER A 141 -9.89 18.82 -11.10
CA SER A 141 -10.23 20.22 -11.31
C SER A 141 -9.14 21.14 -10.72
N GLU A 142 -9.15 22.41 -11.10
CA GLU A 142 -8.24 23.41 -10.51
C GLU A 142 -8.42 23.56 -9.01
N GLU A 143 -9.66 23.44 -8.51
CA GLU A 143 -9.95 23.50 -7.08
C GLU A 143 -9.38 22.31 -6.33
N GLU A 144 -9.52 21.10 -6.88
CA GLU A 144 -8.96 19.87 -6.31
C GLU A 144 -7.42 19.90 -6.30
N LEU A 145 -6.80 20.36 -7.39
CA LEU A 145 -5.36 20.59 -7.45
C LEU A 145 -4.92 21.64 -6.42
N GLY A 146 -5.71 22.69 -6.21
CA GLY A 146 -5.45 23.70 -5.19
C GLY A 146 -5.46 23.11 -3.78
N ARG A 147 -6.38 22.19 -3.45
CA ARG A 147 -6.43 21.49 -2.16
C ARG A 147 -5.25 20.54 -2.01
N LEU A 148 -4.90 19.82 -3.07
CA LEU A 148 -3.72 18.96 -3.07
C LEU A 148 -2.43 19.75 -2.84
N ASN A 149 -2.27 20.92 -3.48
CA ASN A 149 -1.13 21.79 -3.27
C ASN A 149 -1.02 22.27 -1.82
N ARG A 150 -2.12 22.68 -1.20
CA ARG A 150 -2.12 23.05 0.22
C ARG A 150 -1.71 21.89 1.13
N TYR A 151 -2.12 20.66 0.80
CA TYR A 151 -1.67 19.47 1.52
C TYR A 151 -0.17 19.25 1.37
N ILE A 152 0.39 19.46 0.18
CA ILE A 152 1.83 19.36 -0.09
C ILE A 152 2.61 20.45 0.66
N GLU A 153 2.14 21.69 0.60
CA GLU A 153 2.76 22.85 1.25
C GLU A 153 2.87 22.71 2.77
N ARG A 154 1.90 22.04 3.40
CA ARG A 154 1.96 21.71 4.84
C ARG A 154 2.85 20.50 5.17
N GLY A 155 3.55 19.92 4.19
CA GLY A 155 4.46 18.79 4.37
C GLY A 155 3.78 17.41 4.28
N GLY A 156 2.65 17.31 3.61
CA GLY A 156 1.95 16.04 3.38
C GLY A 156 2.77 15.08 2.51
N ASN A 157 2.72 13.79 2.84
CA ASN A 157 3.39 12.76 2.06
C ASN A 157 2.46 12.17 0.99
N LEU A 158 3.01 11.83 -0.16
CA LEU A 158 2.26 11.28 -1.28
C LEU A 158 2.77 9.91 -1.69
N LEU A 159 1.85 9.01 -2.02
CA LEU A 159 2.09 7.80 -2.79
C LEU A 159 1.26 7.92 -4.07
N ILE A 160 1.93 8.05 -5.21
CA ILE A 160 1.28 8.24 -6.50
C ILE A 160 1.58 7.04 -7.39
N ALA A 161 0.55 6.39 -7.88
CA ALA A 161 0.64 5.33 -8.88
C ALA A 161 -0.12 5.74 -10.14
N GLY A 162 0.51 5.62 -11.28
CA GLY A 162 -0.06 5.93 -12.59
C GLY A 162 -0.15 4.69 -13.47
N ASP A 163 -1.04 4.75 -14.46
CA ASP A 163 -1.21 3.74 -15.48
C ASP A 163 -0.52 4.15 -16.79
N ALA A 164 -0.10 3.17 -17.58
CA ALA A 164 0.64 3.33 -18.82
C ALA A 164 -0.05 4.18 -19.89
N GLU A 165 -1.37 4.29 -19.85
CA GLU A 165 -2.15 5.02 -20.87
C GLU A 165 -2.80 6.29 -20.31
N ARG A 166 -2.35 6.76 -19.15
CA ARG A 166 -2.97 7.88 -18.42
C ARG A 166 -2.00 9.02 -18.10
N GLN A 167 -0.90 9.13 -18.83
CA GLN A 167 0.13 10.16 -18.60
C GLN A 167 -0.44 11.58 -18.63
N GLU A 168 -1.37 11.86 -19.55
CA GLU A 168 -1.98 13.20 -19.65
C GLU A 168 -2.75 13.58 -18.39
N VAL A 169 -3.39 12.61 -17.75
CA VAL A 169 -4.14 12.80 -16.51
C VAL A 169 -3.22 12.89 -15.30
N MET A 170 -2.18 12.06 -15.26
CA MET A 170 -1.29 11.94 -14.11
C MET A 170 -0.19 13.00 -14.07
N ASN A 171 0.32 13.43 -15.22
CA ASN A 171 1.45 14.36 -15.29
C ASN A 171 1.19 15.71 -14.60
N PRO A 172 0.00 16.33 -14.64
CA PRO A 172 -0.26 17.54 -13.86
C PRO A 172 -0.09 17.38 -12.35
N VAL A 173 -0.33 16.18 -11.81
CA VAL A 173 -0.20 15.87 -10.38
C VAL A 173 1.27 15.73 -9.97
N VAL A 174 2.13 15.18 -10.81
CA VAL A 174 3.54 14.91 -10.50
C VAL A 174 4.51 15.99 -11.00
N ALA A 175 4.08 16.82 -11.94
CA ALA A 175 4.90 17.90 -12.52
C ALA A 175 5.47 18.88 -11.48
N PRO A 176 4.76 19.26 -10.39
CA PRO A 176 5.34 20.11 -9.35
C PRO A 176 6.61 19.53 -8.72
N PHE A 177 6.77 18.21 -8.70
CA PHE A 177 7.92 17.50 -8.15
C PHE A 177 9.06 17.31 -9.17
N GLY A 178 8.90 17.78 -10.40
CA GLY A 178 9.86 17.52 -11.49
C GLY A 178 9.79 16.09 -12.03
N VAL A 179 8.70 15.36 -11.76
CA VAL A 179 8.50 14.00 -12.25
C VAL A 179 7.54 14.01 -13.43
N LYS A 180 7.79 13.14 -14.39
CA LYS A 180 6.95 12.94 -15.57
C LYS A 180 6.83 11.46 -15.91
N PHE A 181 5.63 10.99 -16.08
CA PHE A 181 5.35 9.70 -16.71
C PHE A 181 5.61 9.84 -18.22
N LEU A 182 6.54 9.07 -18.75
CA LEU A 182 6.83 9.07 -20.18
C LEU A 182 5.72 8.32 -20.95
N PRO A 183 5.46 8.73 -22.20
CA PRO A 183 4.52 8.00 -23.05
C PRO A 183 5.06 6.60 -23.38
N GLY A 184 4.13 5.70 -23.74
CA GLY A 184 4.48 4.31 -24.08
C GLY A 184 4.57 3.39 -22.87
N ARG A 185 5.02 2.19 -23.11
CA ARG A 185 5.19 1.13 -22.13
C ARG A 185 6.64 0.66 -22.09
N LEU A 186 7.12 0.35 -20.90
CA LEU A 186 8.40 -0.32 -20.78
C LEU A 186 8.29 -1.76 -21.25
N VAL A 187 9.29 -2.18 -22.02
CA VAL A 187 9.44 -3.54 -22.54
C VAL A 187 10.84 -4.04 -22.20
N GLN A 188 10.97 -5.32 -21.96
CA GLN A 188 12.24 -5.93 -21.58
C GLN A 188 12.42 -7.30 -22.24
N GLU A 189 13.58 -7.52 -22.84
CA GLU A 189 14.00 -8.85 -23.28
C GLU A 189 14.15 -9.82 -22.12
N GLY A 190 13.68 -11.05 -22.28
CA GLY A 190 13.84 -12.09 -21.28
C GLY A 190 12.99 -13.33 -21.53
N GLU A 191 13.00 -14.23 -20.56
CA GLU A 191 12.21 -15.46 -20.57
C GLU A 191 10.72 -15.23 -20.25
N HIS A 192 10.36 -14.03 -19.86
CA HIS A 192 9.00 -13.64 -19.50
C HIS A 192 8.32 -12.86 -20.63
N VAL A 193 7.02 -12.60 -20.45
CA VAL A 193 6.30 -11.70 -21.34
C VAL A 193 6.97 -10.33 -21.33
N ALA A 194 7.20 -9.75 -22.50
CA ALA A 194 8.05 -8.59 -22.68
C ALA A 194 7.62 -7.34 -21.88
N ASN A 195 6.31 -7.16 -21.64
CA ASN A 195 5.77 -6.09 -20.81
C ASN A 195 5.76 -6.38 -19.29
N LEU A 196 6.27 -7.54 -18.87
CA LEU A 196 6.50 -7.86 -17.47
C LEU A 196 7.90 -7.39 -17.08
N ILE A 197 8.01 -6.15 -16.65
CA ILE A 197 9.29 -5.57 -16.26
C ILE A 197 9.80 -6.19 -14.97
N VAL A 198 11.05 -6.60 -14.98
CA VAL A 198 11.77 -7.06 -13.80
C VAL A 198 12.67 -5.92 -13.31
N GLY A 199 12.17 -5.17 -12.34
CA GLY A 199 12.88 -4.07 -11.71
C GLY A 199 13.94 -4.54 -10.73
N ASN A 200 15.12 -3.97 -10.80
CA ASN A 200 16.20 -4.20 -9.84
C ASN A 200 16.13 -3.13 -8.74
N VAL A 201 16.21 -3.59 -7.50
CA VAL A 201 16.30 -2.70 -6.33
C VAL A 201 17.62 -1.96 -6.38
N THR A 202 17.60 -0.64 -6.16
CA THR A 202 18.82 0.18 -6.16
C THR A 202 19.56 0.10 -4.82
N ARG A 203 20.82 0.50 -4.81
CA ARG A 203 21.61 0.59 -3.59
C ARG A 203 21.08 1.66 -2.64
N GLU A 204 20.60 2.75 -3.19
CA GLU A 204 20.04 3.90 -2.48
C GLU A 204 18.77 3.50 -1.71
N SER A 205 17.93 2.65 -2.29
CA SER A 205 16.72 2.15 -1.64
C SER A 205 17.01 1.33 -0.39
N CYS A 206 18.18 0.69 -0.29
CA CYS A 206 18.61 -0.07 0.89
C CYS A 206 18.72 0.79 2.15
N ASN A 207 18.89 2.10 2.00
CA ASN A 207 18.96 3.04 3.13
C ASN A 207 17.57 3.40 3.67
N LEU A 208 16.51 3.18 2.90
CA LEU A 208 15.14 3.51 3.28
C LEU A 208 14.53 2.44 4.18
N ASN A 209 14.79 1.17 3.88
CA ASN A 209 14.23 0.06 4.65
C ASN A 209 15.12 -1.18 4.53
N TYR A 210 15.26 -1.92 5.64
CA TYR A 210 16.03 -3.17 5.67
C TYR A 210 15.54 -4.23 4.68
N MET A 211 14.23 -4.25 4.36
CA MET A 211 13.68 -5.18 3.36
C MET A 211 14.26 -4.94 1.97
N PHE A 212 14.50 -3.68 1.57
CA PHE A 212 15.19 -3.40 0.30
C PHE A 212 16.63 -3.91 0.31
N ARG A 213 17.30 -3.89 1.47
CA ARG A 213 18.65 -4.46 1.61
C ARG A 213 18.64 -5.97 1.38
N ASP A 214 17.66 -6.66 1.94
CA ASP A 214 17.52 -8.11 1.74
C ASP A 214 17.14 -8.44 0.29
N MET A 215 16.38 -7.56 -0.37
CA MET A 215 15.99 -7.72 -1.77
C MET A 215 17.12 -7.39 -2.77
N PHE A 216 18.03 -6.51 -2.42
CA PHE A 216 19.02 -5.93 -3.34
C PHE A 216 19.88 -6.96 -4.09
N HIS A 217 20.17 -8.09 -3.48
CA HIS A 217 21.01 -9.14 -4.07
C HIS A 217 20.26 -10.43 -4.44
N VAL A 218 19.02 -10.58 -3.97
CA VAL A 218 18.33 -11.89 -3.99
C VAL A 218 17.03 -11.85 -4.77
N TYR A 219 16.34 -10.70 -4.76
CA TYR A 219 15.00 -10.58 -5.32
C TYR A 219 14.91 -9.43 -6.32
N SER A 220 14.00 -9.59 -7.25
CA SER A 220 13.54 -8.55 -8.17
C SER A 220 12.06 -8.27 -7.93
N VAL A 221 11.61 -7.11 -8.37
CA VAL A 221 10.20 -6.73 -8.33
C VAL A 221 9.65 -6.79 -9.74
N THR A 222 8.61 -7.57 -9.95
CA THR A 222 7.90 -7.61 -11.23
C THR A 222 6.85 -6.52 -11.29
N MET A 223 6.85 -5.74 -12.35
CA MET A 223 5.93 -4.64 -12.61
C MET A 223 5.32 -4.81 -14.00
N PRO A 224 4.11 -5.40 -14.11
CA PRO A 224 3.43 -5.51 -15.39
C PRO A 224 3.04 -4.14 -15.93
N ASP A 225 3.16 -3.94 -17.24
CA ASP A 225 2.74 -2.73 -17.94
C ASP A 225 3.29 -1.41 -17.35
N ALA A 226 4.50 -1.44 -16.82
CA ALA A 226 5.13 -0.28 -16.23
C ALA A 226 5.47 0.80 -17.27
N VAL A 227 5.48 2.05 -16.84
CA VAL A 227 5.99 3.19 -17.61
C VAL A 227 7.29 3.69 -17.03
N ALA A 228 8.11 4.31 -17.89
CA ALA A 228 9.32 4.99 -17.44
C ALA A 228 8.98 6.35 -16.83
N LEU A 229 9.76 6.75 -15.82
CA LEU A 229 9.70 8.07 -15.21
C LEU A 229 10.90 8.88 -15.64
N GLU A 230 10.67 10.13 -16.03
CA GLU A 230 11.67 11.15 -16.19
C GLU A 230 11.67 12.07 -14.97
N CYS A 231 12.83 12.46 -14.49
CA CYS A 231 12.96 13.29 -13.30
C CYS A 231 13.83 14.52 -13.58
N ASP A 232 13.26 15.70 -13.39
CA ASP A 232 13.97 17.00 -13.47
C ASP A 232 14.47 17.39 -12.08
N THR A 233 15.76 17.19 -11.84
CA THR A 233 16.41 17.51 -10.56
C THR A 233 16.58 19.03 -10.32
N THR A 234 16.29 19.86 -11.31
CA THR A 234 16.37 21.34 -11.17
C THR A 234 15.21 21.92 -10.36
N LYS A 235 14.15 21.16 -10.13
CA LYS A 235 12.97 21.56 -9.34
C LYS A 235 13.19 21.61 -7.83
N GLY A 236 14.42 21.35 -7.37
CA GLY A 236 14.78 21.47 -5.95
C GLY A 236 14.43 20.23 -5.09
N PHE A 237 13.94 19.17 -5.71
CA PHE A 237 13.68 17.90 -5.02
C PHE A 237 14.84 16.93 -5.20
N THR A 238 15.14 16.18 -4.14
CA THR A 238 16.07 15.05 -4.22
C THR A 238 15.32 13.84 -4.76
N VAL A 239 15.79 13.27 -5.85
CA VAL A 239 15.21 12.08 -6.46
C VAL A 239 16.05 10.86 -6.11
N THR A 240 15.41 9.83 -5.57
CA THR A 240 16.04 8.54 -5.27
C THR A 240 15.29 7.43 -6.02
N PRO A 241 15.85 6.91 -7.13
CA PRO A 241 15.24 5.75 -7.80
C PRO A 241 15.22 4.54 -6.86
N LEU A 242 14.08 3.92 -6.67
CA LEU A 242 13.95 2.70 -5.86
C LEU A 242 14.15 1.44 -6.69
N LEU A 243 13.65 1.47 -7.92
CA LEU A 243 13.71 0.38 -8.88
C LEU A 243 14.20 0.93 -10.22
N VAL A 244 15.04 0.17 -10.87
CA VAL A 244 15.55 0.46 -12.21
C VAL A 244 15.46 -0.76 -13.10
N THR A 245 15.29 -0.55 -14.38
CA THR A 245 15.35 -1.63 -15.39
C THR A 245 16.79 -2.09 -15.59
N LYS A 246 17.01 -3.16 -16.33
CA LYS A 246 18.34 -3.55 -16.79
C LYS A 246 18.90 -2.48 -17.73
N ASN A 247 20.21 -2.27 -17.68
CA ASN A 247 20.89 -1.29 -18.53
C ASN A 247 20.87 -1.64 -20.04
N LYS A 248 20.58 -2.89 -20.39
CA LYS A 248 20.48 -3.38 -21.76
C LYS A 248 19.28 -4.29 -21.90
N GLY A 249 18.67 -4.29 -23.07
CA GLY A 249 17.50 -5.11 -23.37
C GLY A 249 16.21 -4.60 -22.74
N SER A 250 16.15 -3.30 -22.42
CA SER A 250 14.91 -2.62 -22.03
C SER A 250 14.73 -1.36 -22.86
N TRP A 251 13.53 -1.13 -23.35
CA TRP A 251 13.17 0.04 -24.17
C TRP A 251 11.75 0.51 -23.89
N ILE A 252 11.35 1.61 -24.50
CA ILE A 252 9.99 2.12 -24.43
C ILE A 252 9.31 1.88 -25.78
N GLU A 253 8.20 1.15 -25.74
CA GLU A 253 7.33 0.93 -26.87
C GLU A 253 6.32 2.08 -26.96
N TYR A 254 6.35 2.84 -28.07
CA TYR A 254 5.51 4.04 -28.20
C TYR A 254 4.26 3.84 -29.04
N LYS A 255 4.30 3.00 -30.04
CA LYS A 255 3.29 2.96 -31.09
C LYS A 255 2.69 1.60 -31.34
N THR A 256 3.42 0.59 -31.06
CA THR A 256 3.05 -0.81 -31.29
C THR A 256 2.88 -1.53 -29.98
N THR A 257 2.35 -2.72 -30.03
CA THR A 257 2.28 -3.63 -28.90
C THR A 257 2.83 -5.00 -29.30
N ASP A 258 3.68 -5.01 -30.34
CA ASP A 258 4.31 -6.25 -30.83
C ASP A 258 5.56 -6.64 -30.03
N PHE A 259 6.05 -5.72 -29.18
CA PHE A 259 7.20 -5.91 -28.31
C PHE A 259 8.49 -6.26 -29.04
N VAL A 260 8.65 -5.74 -30.23
CA VAL A 260 9.87 -5.84 -31.03
C VAL A 260 10.62 -4.51 -30.99
N ASP A 261 11.92 -4.55 -30.70
CA ASP A 261 12.76 -3.35 -30.70
C ASP A 261 12.90 -2.83 -32.15
N ASP A 262 12.18 -1.80 -32.49
CA ASP A 262 12.25 -1.03 -33.73
C ASP A 262 13.52 -0.14 -33.70
N LYS A 263 14.68 -0.71 -33.99
CA LYS A 263 15.95 0.03 -34.11
C LYS A 263 15.98 0.98 -35.27
#